data_2219875bfaa22b175b5a1833e8df6619
#
_entry.id   2219875bfaa22b175b5a1833e8df6619
#
_cell.length_a   1.000
_cell.length_b   1.000
_cell.length_c   1.000
_cell.angle_alpha   90.00
_cell.angle_beta   90.00
_cell.angle_gamma   90.00
#
_symmetry.space_group_name_H-M   'P 1'
#
loop_
_entity.id
_entity.type
_entity.pdbx_description
1 polymer ?
#
loop_
_entity_poly.entity_id
_entity_poly.type
_entity_poly.pdbx_seq_one_letter_code
_entity_poly.pdbx_strand_id
1 'polypeptide(L)'
;MEGTLFNIWKGATRDGPGIRTVVALKGCPLRCIWCHSPESWSYAIEKYSNGETVGWKTTPEKIVEEVLRDKPFYDASGGGLTLTGGEPLAQAEFCAEILRLAKKAGLHTALETSGYAPLNVVESVEPFVDIWLYDVKLLDSENCLRHTGRPLKPVLENLRRLSAAKSRIVMRCPMIPGINDDEAELKARGALADELDSVEALDVLPYVPYGIDKAHRLGLKVYEAPQPPPEYGPLIAAKLSGLTSKPVCLAGNGKSVAERGVAAHGRICYNGGMGNVEERLCGLF
;
A
#
# COMPACT_ATOMS: atom_id res chain seq x y z
N MET A 1 21.24 -5.96 13.93
CA MET A 1 20.08 -6.87 13.73
C MET A 1 19.96 -7.29 12.29
N GLU A 2 19.26 -8.39 11.99
CA GLU A 2 18.97 -8.84 10.63
C GLU A 2 17.46 -9.01 10.44
N GLY A 3 17.00 -8.75 9.23
CA GLY A 3 15.64 -9.02 8.80
C GLY A 3 15.61 -9.76 7.45
N THR A 4 14.44 -10.18 7.03
CA THR A 4 14.25 -10.92 5.80
C THR A 4 13.45 -10.09 4.80
N LEU A 5 14.02 -9.89 3.61
CA LEU A 5 13.37 -9.27 2.46
C LEU A 5 13.02 -10.33 1.41
N PHE A 6 12.14 -9.96 0.48
CA PHE A 6 11.95 -10.74 -0.73
C PHE A 6 12.15 -9.94 -2.01
N ASN A 7 12.14 -8.59 -1.95
CA ASN A 7 12.45 -7.79 -3.12
C ASN A 7 12.87 -6.35 -2.77
N ILE A 8 13.54 -5.68 -3.73
CA ILE A 8 13.80 -4.25 -3.76
C ILE A 8 13.51 -3.78 -5.20
N TRP A 9 12.54 -2.87 -5.36
CA TRP A 9 12.20 -2.26 -6.64
C TRP A 9 12.66 -0.81 -6.67
N LYS A 10 13.38 -0.43 -7.72
CA LYS A 10 13.86 0.93 -7.95
C LYS A 10 12.98 1.65 -8.97
N GLY A 11 12.89 2.98 -8.86
CA GLY A 11 12.16 3.78 -9.82
C GLY A 11 10.63 3.69 -9.73
N ALA A 12 10.10 3.23 -8.61
CA ALA A 12 8.66 3.18 -8.37
C ALA A 12 8.06 4.59 -8.30
N THR A 13 6.88 4.78 -8.90
CA THR A 13 6.18 6.08 -8.96
C THR A 13 4.76 6.04 -8.40
N ARG A 14 4.37 4.90 -7.80
CA ARG A 14 2.99 4.66 -7.30
C ARG A 14 2.91 4.26 -5.83
N ASP A 15 4.06 4.25 -5.17
CA ASP A 15 4.21 3.77 -3.79
C ASP A 15 4.57 4.94 -2.86
N GLY A 16 3.92 6.08 -3.06
CA GLY A 16 4.11 7.36 -2.38
C GLY A 16 4.56 8.47 -3.33
N PRO A 17 4.89 9.66 -2.79
CA PRO A 17 5.28 10.83 -3.60
C PRO A 17 6.64 10.60 -4.29
N GLY A 18 6.79 11.15 -5.49
CA GLY A 18 8.04 11.15 -6.26
C GLY A 18 8.51 9.77 -6.74
N ILE A 19 9.76 9.71 -7.16
CA ILE A 19 10.43 8.45 -7.53
C ILE A 19 10.95 7.77 -6.27
N ARG A 20 10.70 6.47 -6.12
CA ARG A 20 11.00 5.77 -4.88
C ARG A 20 11.75 4.45 -5.11
N THR A 21 12.53 4.06 -4.12
CA THR A 21 12.94 2.67 -3.96
C THR A 21 12.01 2.01 -2.95
N VAL A 22 11.37 0.93 -3.37
CA VAL A 22 10.43 0.13 -2.58
C VAL A 22 11.17 -1.09 -2.05
N VAL A 23 11.17 -1.26 -0.74
CA VAL A 23 11.82 -2.39 -0.04
C VAL A 23 10.74 -3.27 0.57
N ALA A 24 10.69 -4.52 0.15
CA ALA A 24 9.63 -5.45 0.50
C ALA A 24 10.08 -6.51 1.51
N LEU A 25 9.53 -6.43 2.72
CA LEU A 25 9.85 -7.34 3.83
C LEU A 25 9.02 -8.62 3.76
N LYS A 26 9.63 -9.75 4.15
CA LYS A 26 8.91 -11.02 4.35
C LYS A 26 8.18 -11.04 5.69
N GLY A 27 7.20 -11.93 5.79
CA GLY A 27 6.34 -12.09 6.95
C GLY A 27 5.06 -11.26 6.84
N CYS A 28 3.92 -11.95 6.85
CA CYS A 28 2.61 -11.30 6.91
C CYS A 28 1.69 -12.12 7.81
N PRO A 29 1.02 -11.51 8.79
CA PRO A 29 0.04 -12.21 9.61
C PRO A 29 -1.28 -12.45 8.88
N LEU A 30 -1.56 -11.69 7.79
CA LEU A 30 -2.77 -11.82 6.99
C LEU A 30 -2.63 -12.97 5.98
N ARG A 31 -3.79 -13.48 5.53
CA ARG A 31 -3.94 -14.49 4.47
C ARG A 31 -5.00 -14.04 3.48
N CYS A 32 -4.82 -12.80 2.95
CA CYS A 32 -5.74 -12.25 1.97
C CYS A 32 -5.84 -13.18 0.77
N ILE A 33 -7.06 -13.62 0.43
CA ILE A 33 -7.26 -14.58 -0.66
C ILE A 33 -6.80 -14.03 -2.02
N TRP A 34 -6.80 -12.71 -2.20
CA TRP A 34 -6.33 -11.99 -3.40
C TRP A 34 -4.89 -11.47 -3.28
N CYS A 35 -4.08 -12.04 -2.40
CA CYS A 35 -2.76 -11.51 -2.11
C CYS A 35 -1.90 -11.35 -3.37
N HIS A 36 -1.34 -10.15 -3.54
CA HIS A 36 -0.47 -9.81 -4.67
C HIS A 36 0.92 -10.46 -4.56
N SER A 37 1.37 -10.67 -3.30
CA SER A 37 2.69 -11.17 -2.97
C SER A 37 2.64 -12.31 -1.94
N PRO A 38 2.05 -13.49 -2.29
CA PRO A 38 1.96 -14.63 -1.38
C PRO A 38 3.35 -15.14 -0.96
N GLU A 39 4.40 -14.88 -1.74
CA GLU A 39 5.79 -15.13 -1.40
C GLU A 39 6.29 -14.35 -0.17
N SER A 40 5.54 -13.35 0.26
CA SER A 40 5.82 -12.59 1.47
C SER A 40 5.20 -13.17 2.74
N TRP A 41 4.32 -14.17 2.66
CA TRP A 41 3.58 -14.67 3.82
C TRP A 41 4.47 -15.29 4.90
N SER A 42 5.43 -16.09 4.48
CA SER A 42 6.39 -16.74 5.38
C SER A 42 7.48 -15.75 5.81
N TYR A 43 7.94 -15.88 7.05
CA TYR A 43 9.13 -15.16 7.54
C TYR A 43 10.42 -15.83 7.07
N ALA A 44 10.34 -17.11 6.68
CA ALA A 44 11.48 -17.88 6.24
C ALA A 44 11.85 -17.59 4.78
N ILE A 45 13.11 -17.84 4.45
CA ILE A 45 13.54 -17.94 3.06
C ILE A 45 12.97 -19.24 2.49
N GLU A 46 12.29 -19.15 1.34
CA GLU A 46 11.61 -20.27 0.69
C GLU A 46 12.21 -20.54 -0.68
N LYS A 47 11.71 -21.58 -1.32
CA LYS A 47 12.01 -21.85 -2.73
C LYS A 47 10.73 -22.07 -3.51
N TYR A 48 10.68 -21.52 -4.70
CA TYR A 48 9.69 -21.88 -5.69
C TYR A 48 9.89 -23.32 -6.20
N SER A 49 8.88 -23.89 -6.81
CA SER A 49 8.93 -25.23 -7.39
C SER A 49 10.03 -25.40 -8.46
N ASN A 50 10.44 -24.32 -9.11
CA ASN A 50 11.55 -24.29 -10.06
C ASN A 50 12.94 -24.19 -9.40
N GLY A 51 13.03 -24.18 -8.04
CA GLY A 51 14.27 -24.10 -7.28
C GLY A 51 14.77 -22.68 -7.01
N GLU A 52 14.16 -21.65 -7.58
CA GLU A 52 14.49 -20.25 -7.33
C GLU A 52 14.23 -19.87 -5.86
N THR A 53 15.21 -19.22 -5.23
CA THR A 53 15.12 -18.81 -3.82
C THR A 53 14.33 -17.51 -3.69
N VAL A 54 13.39 -17.47 -2.74
CA VAL A 54 12.56 -16.33 -2.41
C VAL A 54 12.96 -15.79 -1.05
N GLY A 55 13.56 -14.62 -1.07
CA GLY A 55 14.00 -13.90 0.11
C GLY A 55 15.47 -14.11 0.45
N TRP A 56 15.98 -13.17 1.23
CA TRP A 56 17.33 -13.19 1.77
C TRP A 56 17.38 -12.40 3.06
N LYS A 57 18.39 -12.67 3.90
CA LYS A 57 18.67 -11.89 5.09
C LYS A 57 19.59 -10.71 4.78
N THR A 58 19.34 -9.60 5.46
CA THR A 58 20.19 -8.39 5.36
C THR A 58 20.06 -7.54 6.62
N THR A 59 20.86 -6.47 6.71
CA THR A 59 20.80 -5.51 7.81
C THR A 59 20.20 -4.17 7.37
N PRO A 60 19.66 -3.35 8.29
CA PRO A 60 19.11 -2.03 7.98
C PRO A 60 20.11 -1.13 7.26
N GLU A 61 21.39 -1.18 7.67
CA GLU A 61 22.47 -0.35 7.11
C GLU A 61 22.68 -0.66 5.62
N LYS A 62 22.73 -1.95 5.26
CA LYS A 62 22.88 -2.38 3.86
C LYS A 62 21.71 -1.95 2.99
N ILE A 63 20.49 -2.00 3.54
CA ILE A 63 19.29 -1.52 2.83
C ILE A 63 19.41 -0.02 2.57
N VAL A 64 19.70 0.77 3.60
CA VAL A 64 19.78 2.22 3.46
C VAL A 64 20.93 2.62 2.55
N GLU A 65 22.09 1.93 2.59
CA GLU A 65 23.18 2.12 1.65
C GLU A 65 22.72 1.88 0.20
N GLU A 66 21.98 0.80 -0.06
CA GLU A 66 21.45 0.50 -1.40
C GLU A 66 20.44 1.55 -1.87
N VAL A 67 19.54 1.98 -0.99
CA VAL A 67 18.54 3.02 -1.27
C VAL A 67 19.20 4.37 -1.58
N LEU A 68 20.25 4.74 -0.86
CA LEU A 68 20.98 6.00 -1.05
C LEU A 68 21.66 6.12 -2.43
N ARG A 69 21.88 5.03 -3.15
CA ARG A 69 22.42 5.08 -4.52
C ARG A 69 21.50 5.81 -5.49
N ASP A 70 20.21 5.83 -5.20
CA ASP A 70 19.20 6.48 -6.02
C ASP A 70 18.81 7.88 -5.49
N LYS A 71 19.51 8.40 -4.48
CA LYS A 71 19.22 9.71 -3.84
C LYS A 71 19.06 10.88 -4.82
N PRO A 72 19.86 11.01 -5.90
CA PRO A 72 19.65 12.10 -6.87
C PRO A 72 18.25 12.11 -7.51
N PHE A 73 17.64 10.94 -7.73
CA PHE A 73 16.26 10.84 -8.24
C PHE A 73 15.24 11.26 -7.19
N TYR A 74 15.49 10.96 -5.92
CA TYR A 74 14.61 11.38 -4.83
C TYR A 74 14.66 12.90 -4.64
N ASP A 75 15.86 13.49 -4.63
CA ASP A 75 16.04 14.93 -4.48
C ASP A 75 15.36 15.71 -5.62
N ALA A 76 15.40 15.17 -6.84
CA ALA A 76 14.77 15.79 -8.01
C ALA A 76 13.23 15.65 -8.04
N SER A 77 12.67 14.64 -7.38
CA SER A 77 11.24 14.30 -7.50
C SER A 77 10.44 14.45 -6.21
N GLY A 78 11.10 14.74 -5.08
CA GLY A 78 10.47 14.67 -3.76
C GLY A 78 10.16 13.23 -3.31
N GLY A 79 10.88 12.24 -3.87
CA GLY A 79 10.72 10.82 -3.58
C GLY A 79 11.54 10.34 -2.38
N GLY A 80 11.78 9.03 -2.30
CA GLY A 80 12.54 8.43 -1.21
C GLY A 80 12.37 6.93 -1.04
N LEU A 81 12.37 6.47 0.20
CA LEU A 81 12.16 5.08 0.58
C LEU A 81 10.69 4.78 0.83
N THR A 82 10.20 3.66 0.32
CA THR A 82 8.94 3.02 0.79
C THR A 82 9.26 1.65 1.35
N LEU A 83 8.86 1.39 2.60
CA LEU A 83 8.80 0.03 3.13
C LEU A 83 7.42 -0.57 2.86
N THR A 84 7.41 -1.79 2.38
CA THR A 84 6.23 -2.61 2.09
C THR A 84 6.56 -4.10 2.28
N GLY A 85 5.79 -4.99 1.68
CA GLY A 85 6.11 -6.41 1.61
C GLY A 85 4.90 -7.28 1.87
N GLY A 86 5.02 -8.15 2.87
CA GLY A 86 3.88 -8.80 3.50
C GLY A 86 3.18 -7.82 4.43
N GLU A 87 3.68 -7.71 5.64
CA GLU A 87 3.35 -6.66 6.61
C GLU A 87 4.65 -6.18 7.25
N PRO A 88 5.14 -4.98 6.94
CA PRO A 88 6.41 -4.49 7.48
C PRO A 88 6.45 -4.46 9.00
N LEU A 89 5.31 -4.14 9.64
CA LEU A 89 5.18 -4.10 11.08
C LEU A 89 5.32 -5.49 11.75
N ALA A 90 5.29 -6.56 10.96
CA ALA A 90 5.56 -7.91 11.46
C ALA A 90 7.06 -8.16 11.75
N GLN A 91 7.96 -7.33 11.19
CA GLN A 91 9.38 -7.25 11.56
C GLN A 91 9.65 -5.89 12.23
N ALA A 92 8.95 -5.60 13.32
CA ALA A 92 8.81 -4.29 13.95
C ALA A 92 10.14 -3.54 14.18
N GLU A 93 11.07 -4.17 14.90
CA GLU A 93 12.37 -3.55 15.22
C GLU A 93 13.22 -3.30 13.97
N PHE A 94 13.18 -4.24 13.02
CA PHE A 94 13.89 -4.14 11.76
C PHE A 94 13.31 -3.02 10.87
N CYS A 95 11.99 -2.94 10.79
CA CYS A 95 11.26 -1.88 10.09
C CYS A 95 11.59 -0.50 10.70
N ALA A 96 11.49 -0.37 12.04
CA ALA A 96 11.79 0.87 12.73
C ALA A 96 13.24 1.33 12.50
N GLU A 97 14.21 0.43 12.53
CA GLU A 97 15.61 0.79 12.34
C GLU A 97 15.92 1.22 10.89
N ILE A 98 15.32 0.56 9.87
CA ILE A 98 15.46 1.01 8.47
C ILE A 98 14.93 2.44 8.33
N LEU A 99 13.70 2.70 8.82
CA LEU A 99 13.06 4.02 8.75
C LEU A 99 13.88 5.07 9.48
N ARG A 100 14.36 4.77 10.68
CA ARG A 100 15.20 5.66 11.49
C ARG A 100 16.50 6.03 10.76
N LEU A 101 17.19 5.06 10.16
CA LEU A 101 18.41 5.30 9.39
C LEU A 101 18.14 6.09 8.11
N ALA A 102 17.05 5.79 7.41
CA ALA A 102 16.62 6.54 6.23
C ALA A 102 16.33 8.01 6.57
N LYS A 103 15.60 8.28 7.66
CA LYS A 103 15.35 9.65 8.16
C LYS A 103 16.66 10.36 8.52
N LYS A 104 17.57 9.68 9.23
CA LYS A 104 18.89 10.23 9.58
C LYS A 104 19.70 10.60 8.33
N ALA A 105 19.53 9.86 7.22
CA ALA A 105 20.16 10.13 5.93
C ALA A 105 19.42 11.21 5.09
N GLY A 106 18.37 11.83 5.63
CA GLY A 106 17.59 12.87 4.96
C GLY A 106 16.64 12.34 3.88
N LEU A 107 16.28 11.07 3.90
CA LEU A 107 15.31 10.49 2.96
C LEU A 107 13.87 10.74 3.45
N HIS A 108 12.99 11.04 2.50
CA HIS A 108 11.54 10.96 2.72
C HIS A 108 11.12 9.49 2.82
N THR A 109 10.36 9.15 3.86
CA THR A 109 9.96 7.79 4.19
C THR A 109 8.46 7.58 4.02
N ALA A 110 8.09 6.47 3.39
CA ALA A 110 6.72 5.98 3.33
C ALA A 110 6.65 4.57 3.91
N LEU A 111 5.54 4.26 4.58
CA LEU A 111 5.25 2.93 5.07
C LEU A 111 3.92 2.45 4.51
N GLU A 112 3.97 1.41 3.68
CA GLU A 112 2.77 0.71 3.21
C GLU A 112 2.46 -0.44 4.15
N THR A 113 1.29 -0.40 4.77
CA THR A 113 0.89 -1.34 5.83
C THR A 113 -0.62 -1.56 5.84
N SER A 114 -1.05 -2.73 6.25
CA SER A 114 -2.44 -2.98 6.64
C SER A 114 -2.77 -2.42 8.03
N GLY A 115 -1.76 -2.00 8.79
CA GLY A 115 -1.90 -1.59 10.18
C GLY A 115 -2.28 -2.71 11.15
N TYR A 116 -2.27 -3.97 10.72
CA TYR A 116 -2.53 -5.10 11.61
C TYR A 116 -1.30 -5.45 12.45
N ALA A 117 -1.12 -4.69 13.50
CA ALA A 117 -0.04 -4.84 14.47
C ALA A 117 -0.50 -4.39 15.87
N PRO A 118 0.20 -4.77 16.94
CA PRO A 118 0.02 -4.15 18.25
C PRO A 118 0.25 -2.64 18.19
N LEU A 119 -0.53 -1.86 18.94
CA LEU A 119 -0.45 -0.39 18.91
C LEU A 119 0.96 0.14 19.22
N ASN A 120 1.62 -0.43 20.21
CA ASN A 120 3.00 -0.04 20.57
C ASN A 120 4.01 -0.24 19.42
N VAL A 121 3.75 -1.17 18.51
CA VAL A 121 4.57 -1.37 17.30
C VAL A 121 4.34 -0.22 16.32
N VAL A 122 3.07 0.17 16.10
CA VAL A 122 2.73 1.32 15.25
C VAL A 122 3.38 2.60 15.81
N GLU A 123 3.25 2.83 17.11
CA GLU A 123 3.84 3.99 17.80
C GLU A 123 5.38 4.01 17.73
N SER A 124 6.03 2.85 17.72
CA SER A 124 7.49 2.77 17.63
C SER A 124 8.06 3.19 16.28
N VAL A 125 7.30 3.07 15.20
CA VAL A 125 7.72 3.46 13.84
C VAL A 125 7.22 4.84 13.43
N GLU A 126 6.12 5.32 14.04
CA GLU A 126 5.44 6.58 13.68
C GLU A 126 6.40 7.77 13.56
N PRO A 127 7.36 8.01 14.47
CA PRO A 127 8.27 9.17 14.39
C PRO A 127 9.17 9.19 13.14
N PHE A 128 9.26 8.05 12.46
CA PHE A 128 10.16 7.87 11.31
C PHE A 128 9.41 7.75 9.98
N VAL A 129 8.08 7.92 9.97
CA VAL A 129 7.22 7.81 8.78
C VAL A 129 6.71 9.20 8.39
N ASP A 130 7.05 9.66 7.17
CA ASP A 130 6.54 10.92 6.64
C ASP A 130 5.14 10.77 6.04
N ILE A 131 4.82 9.59 5.48
CA ILE A 131 3.49 9.29 4.93
C ILE A 131 3.15 7.81 5.07
N TRP A 132 1.94 7.55 5.53
CA TRP A 132 1.37 6.22 5.65
C TRP A 132 0.54 5.89 4.40
N LEU A 133 0.88 4.82 3.73
CA LEU A 133 0.07 4.21 2.69
C LEU A 133 -0.73 3.08 3.36
N TYR A 134 -1.91 3.42 3.86
CA TYR A 134 -2.64 2.57 4.79
C TYR A 134 -3.72 1.75 4.08
N ASP A 135 -3.54 0.44 4.02
CA ASP A 135 -4.44 -0.48 3.32
C ASP A 135 -5.68 -0.79 4.14
N VAL A 136 -6.82 -0.25 3.77
CA VAL A 136 -8.14 -0.65 4.27
C VAL A 136 -8.75 -1.66 3.29
N LYS A 137 -8.67 -2.95 3.64
CA LYS A 137 -9.02 -4.04 2.72
C LYS A 137 -10.51 -4.33 2.68
N LEU A 138 -11.18 -4.33 3.83
CA LEU A 138 -12.61 -4.53 4.03
C LEU A 138 -13.05 -3.76 5.26
N LEU A 139 -14.33 -3.35 5.30
CA LEU A 139 -14.95 -2.66 6.45
C LEU A 139 -16.07 -3.49 7.11
N ASP A 140 -16.59 -4.49 6.41
CA ASP A 140 -17.41 -5.52 7.06
C ASP A 140 -16.52 -6.48 7.86
N SER A 141 -16.78 -6.61 9.17
CA SER A 141 -15.92 -7.37 10.10
C SER A 141 -15.91 -8.87 9.82
N GLU A 142 -17.03 -9.45 9.39
CA GLU A 142 -17.13 -10.88 9.10
C GLU A 142 -16.40 -11.20 7.79
N ASN A 143 -16.62 -10.39 6.75
CA ASN A 143 -15.93 -10.53 5.48
C ASN A 143 -14.42 -10.25 5.61
N CYS A 144 -14.03 -9.29 6.45
CA CYS A 144 -12.63 -9.04 6.74
C CYS A 144 -11.95 -10.28 7.33
N LEU A 145 -12.55 -10.89 8.36
CA LEU A 145 -12.02 -12.11 8.95
C LEU A 145 -12.01 -13.27 7.94
N ARG A 146 -13.09 -13.45 7.17
CA ARG A 146 -13.23 -14.52 6.17
C ARG A 146 -12.16 -14.42 5.07
N HIS A 147 -11.91 -13.23 4.55
CA HIS A 147 -11.08 -13.03 3.35
C HIS A 147 -9.63 -12.64 3.64
N THR A 148 -9.33 -12.13 4.83
CA THR A 148 -7.95 -11.76 5.22
C THR A 148 -7.37 -12.67 6.30
N GLY A 149 -8.20 -13.49 6.95
CA GLY A 149 -7.82 -14.34 8.08
C GLY A 149 -7.57 -13.58 9.38
N ARG A 150 -7.90 -12.28 9.45
CA ARG A 150 -7.64 -11.44 10.62
C ARG A 150 -8.82 -10.49 10.91
N PRO A 151 -9.09 -10.18 12.20
CA PRO A 151 -10.14 -9.25 12.58
C PRO A 151 -9.83 -7.82 12.15
N LEU A 152 -10.85 -7.07 11.76
CA LEU A 152 -10.76 -5.68 11.33
C LEU A 152 -10.38 -4.71 12.47
N LYS A 153 -10.80 -5.00 13.70
CA LYS A 153 -10.73 -4.06 14.84
C LYS A 153 -9.33 -3.44 15.02
N PRO A 154 -8.20 -4.19 15.10
CA PRO A 154 -6.89 -3.58 15.27
C PRO A 154 -6.49 -2.63 14.13
N VAL A 155 -6.92 -2.94 12.90
CA VAL A 155 -6.66 -2.10 11.71
C VAL A 155 -7.30 -0.72 11.88
N LEU A 156 -8.57 -0.66 12.27
CA LEU A 156 -9.29 0.59 12.46
C LEU A 156 -8.83 1.36 13.71
N GLU A 157 -8.50 0.69 14.79
CA GLU A 157 -7.98 1.32 16.00
C GLU A 157 -6.64 2.03 15.71
N ASN A 158 -5.73 1.36 15.02
CA ASN A 158 -4.44 1.94 14.63
C ASN A 158 -4.60 3.09 13.63
N LEU A 159 -5.49 2.96 12.65
CA LEU A 159 -5.78 4.02 11.68
C LEU A 159 -6.31 5.29 12.38
N ARG A 160 -7.27 5.13 13.29
CA ARG A 160 -7.82 6.25 14.09
C ARG A 160 -6.74 6.88 14.98
N ARG A 161 -5.89 6.06 15.60
CA ARG A 161 -4.78 6.55 16.44
C ARG A 161 -3.79 7.40 15.61
N LEU A 162 -3.41 6.93 14.42
CA LEU A 162 -2.53 7.69 13.51
C LEU A 162 -3.20 9.00 13.06
N SER A 163 -4.50 8.97 12.75
CA SER A 163 -5.22 10.20 12.39
C SER A 163 -5.28 11.19 13.55
N ALA A 164 -5.55 10.72 14.77
CA ALA A 164 -5.54 11.56 15.97
C ALA A 164 -4.16 12.18 16.26
N ALA A 165 -3.09 11.49 15.90
CA ALA A 165 -1.71 12.00 15.97
C ALA A 165 -1.34 12.95 14.83
N LYS A 166 -2.27 13.20 13.88
CA LYS A 166 -2.06 14.04 12.69
C LYS A 166 -0.98 13.50 11.74
N SER A 167 -0.75 12.19 11.76
CA SER A 167 0.10 11.53 10.76
C SER A 167 -0.51 11.65 9.38
N ARG A 168 0.29 11.92 8.36
CA ARG A 168 -0.17 12.01 6.96
C ARG A 168 -0.55 10.61 6.46
N ILE A 169 -1.77 10.45 5.96
CA ILE A 169 -2.32 9.15 5.56
C ILE A 169 -2.91 9.22 4.16
N VAL A 170 -2.50 8.31 3.29
CA VAL A 170 -3.23 7.95 2.08
C VAL A 170 -3.91 6.61 2.34
N MET A 171 -5.23 6.57 2.30
CA MET A 171 -6.00 5.35 2.50
C MET A 171 -6.04 4.54 1.20
N ARG A 172 -5.33 3.42 1.17
CA ARG A 172 -5.31 2.51 0.02
C ARG A 172 -6.48 1.55 0.06
N CYS A 173 -7.18 1.45 -1.04
CA CYS A 173 -8.41 0.68 -1.19
C CYS A 173 -8.22 -0.40 -2.27
N PRO A 174 -7.68 -1.59 -1.92
CA PRO A 174 -7.70 -2.73 -2.82
C PRO A 174 -9.16 -3.11 -3.14
N MET A 175 -9.53 -3.08 -4.42
CA MET A 175 -10.92 -3.31 -4.86
C MET A 175 -11.01 -4.61 -5.64
N ILE A 176 -11.71 -5.57 -5.07
CA ILE A 176 -11.82 -6.95 -5.56
C ILE A 176 -13.26 -7.17 -6.00
N PRO A 177 -13.52 -7.40 -7.30
CA PRO A 177 -14.89 -7.58 -7.81
C PRO A 177 -15.70 -8.63 -7.06
N GLY A 178 -16.89 -8.25 -6.60
CA GLY A 178 -17.82 -9.12 -5.89
C GLY A 178 -17.43 -9.47 -4.45
N ILE A 179 -16.38 -8.84 -3.90
CA ILE A 179 -15.95 -9.07 -2.51
C ILE A 179 -16.09 -7.81 -1.65
N ASN A 180 -15.63 -6.67 -2.13
CA ASN A 180 -15.59 -5.43 -1.36
C ASN A 180 -15.91 -4.18 -2.20
N ASP A 181 -16.65 -4.36 -3.31
CA ASP A 181 -17.02 -3.31 -4.25
C ASP A 181 -18.53 -3.02 -4.29
N ASP A 182 -19.28 -3.59 -3.34
CA ASP A 182 -20.71 -3.30 -3.17
C ASP A 182 -20.95 -1.89 -2.58
N GLU A 183 -22.21 -1.44 -2.66
CA GLU A 183 -22.58 -0.09 -2.25
C GLU A 183 -22.35 0.15 -0.74
N ALA A 184 -22.53 -0.87 0.10
CA ALA A 184 -22.34 -0.75 1.55
C ALA A 184 -20.87 -0.54 1.91
N GLU A 185 -19.97 -1.33 1.31
CA GLU A 185 -18.52 -1.18 1.47
C GLU A 185 -18.01 0.18 0.95
N LEU A 186 -18.49 0.63 -0.22
CA LEU A 186 -18.10 1.93 -0.77
C LEU A 186 -18.56 3.08 0.13
N LYS A 187 -19.82 3.06 0.62
CA LYS A 187 -20.32 4.05 1.58
C LYS A 187 -19.53 4.07 2.89
N ALA A 188 -19.23 2.88 3.44
CA ALA A 188 -18.45 2.77 4.66
C ALA A 188 -17.02 3.34 4.48
N ARG A 189 -16.39 3.14 3.31
CA ARG A 189 -15.06 3.71 2.99
C ARG A 189 -15.11 5.23 2.91
N GLY A 190 -16.10 5.79 2.22
CA GLY A 190 -16.29 7.22 2.13
C GLY A 190 -16.48 7.85 3.50
N ALA A 191 -17.39 7.28 4.31
CA ALA A 191 -17.66 7.74 5.67
C ALA A 191 -16.40 7.66 6.57
N LEU A 192 -15.65 6.56 6.51
CA LEU A 192 -14.40 6.42 7.28
C LEU A 192 -13.35 7.47 6.86
N ALA A 193 -13.23 7.75 5.58
CA ALA A 193 -12.29 8.75 5.10
C ALA A 193 -12.66 10.16 5.58
N ASP A 194 -13.95 10.49 5.60
CA ASP A 194 -14.44 11.78 6.08
C ASP A 194 -14.39 11.91 7.61
N GLU A 195 -14.50 10.78 8.37
CA GLU A 195 -14.27 10.73 9.81
C GLU A 195 -12.84 11.13 10.19
N LEU A 196 -11.86 10.84 9.32
CA LEU A 196 -10.44 10.93 9.64
C LEU A 196 -9.78 12.15 8.99
N ASP A 197 -9.56 13.21 9.77
CA ASP A 197 -9.00 14.49 9.28
C ASP A 197 -7.66 14.33 8.56
N SER A 198 -6.82 13.43 9.04
CA SER A 198 -5.46 13.19 8.50
C SER A 198 -5.41 12.35 7.24
N VAL A 199 -6.55 11.81 6.78
CA VAL A 199 -6.62 11.15 5.48
C VAL A 199 -6.60 12.21 4.39
N GLU A 200 -5.51 12.24 3.60
CA GLU A 200 -5.31 13.21 2.53
C GLU A 200 -6.01 12.80 1.22
N ALA A 201 -6.08 11.49 0.95
CA ALA A 201 -6.69 10.94 -0.25
C ALA A 201 -7.02 9.45 -0.08
N LEU A 202 -7.87 8.94 -0.98
CA LEU A 202 -8.11 7.52 -1.17
C LEU A 202 -7.48 7.05 -2.48
N ASP A 203 -6.65 6.02 -2.43
CA ASP A 203 -6.10 5.37 -3.61
C ASP A 203 -6.89 4.10 -3.92
N VAL A 204 -7.65 4.08 -5.00
CA VAL A 204 -8.34 2.90 -5.52
C VAL A 204 -7.33 2.02 -6.26
N LEU A 205 -7.17 0.77 -5.81
CA LEU A 205 -6.30 -0.23 -6.42
C LEU A 205 -7.15 -1.37 -6.98
N PRO A 206 -7.46 -1.37 -8.28
CA PRO A 206 -8.17 -2.47 -8.91
C PRO A 206 -7.39 -3.78 -8.79
N TYR A 207 -8.10 -4.88 -8.58
CA TYR A 207 -7.50 -6.20 -8.51
C TYR A 207 -6.70 -6.54 -9.77
N VAL A 208 -5.51 -7.10 -9.56
CA VAL A 208 -4.67 -7.66 -10.61
C VAL A 208 -4.16 -9.03 -10.13
N PRO A 209 -4.26 -10.10 -10.95
CA PRO A 209 -3.98 -11.49 -10.52
C PRO A 209 -2.48 -11.84 -10.43
N TYR A 210 -1.62 -10.89 -10.05
CA TYR A 210 -0.16 -11.11 -9.98
C TYR A 210 0.29 -12.15 -8.95
N GLY A 211 -0.57 -12.44 -7.95
CA GLY A 211 -0.24 -13.42 -6.92
C GLY A 211 -0.47 -14.87 -7.32
N ILE A 212 -1.30 -15.15 -8.34
CA ILE A 212 -1.75 -16.52 -8.67
C ILE A 212 -0.57 -17.39 -9.06
N ASP A 213 0.22 -17.00 -10.06
CA ASP A 213 1.40 -17.79 -10.49
C ASP A 213 2.39 -18.02 -9.35
N LYS A 214 2.70 -16.97 -8.59
CA LYS A 214 3.61 -17.05 -7.44
C LYS A 214 3.12 -18.01 -6.36
N ALA A 215 1.82 -18.01 -6.09
CA ALA A 215 1.20 -18.93 -5.14
C ALA A 215 1.29 -20.38 -5.62
N HIS A 216 0.97 -20.66 -6.89
CA HIS A 216 1.10 -21.99 -7.49
C HIS A 216 2.54 -22.50 -7.42
N ARG A 217 3.52 -21.63 -7.71
CA ARG A 217 4.95 -21.98 -7.62
C ARG A 217 5.40 -22.27 -6.17
N LEU A 218 4.65 -21.78 -5.16
CA LEU A 218 4.85 -22.09 -3.74
C LEU A 218 3.98 -23.25 -3.23
N GLY A 219 3.14 -23.85 -4.07
CA GLY A 219 2.19 -24.89 -3.67
C GLY A 219 1.04 -24.39 -2.80
N LEU A 220 0.75 -23.08 -2.86
CA LEU A 220 -0.32 -22.45 -2.09
C LEU A 220 -1.63 -22.44 -2.88
N LYS A 221 -2.75 -22.55 -2.16
CA LYS A 221 -4.08 -22.30 -2.72
C LYS A 221 -4.41 -20.81 -2.58
N VAL A 222 -4.87 -20.19 -3.67
CA VAL A 222 -5.30 -18.79 -3.71
C VAL A 222 -6.63 -18.66 -4.43
N TYR A 223 -7.25 -17.50 -4.23
CA TYR A 223 -8.43 -17.10 -4.99
C TYR A 223 -8.03 -16.80 -6.45
N GLU A 224 -8.65 -17.53 -7.36
CA GLU A 224 -8.42 -17.39 -8.80
C GLU A 224 -9.60 -16.62 -9.40
N ALA A 225 -9.42 -15.33 -9.59
CA ALA A 225 -10.35 -14.51 -10.34
C ALA A 225 -9.66 -13.89 -11.55
N PRO A 226 -10.41 -13.69 -12.64
CA PRO A 226 -9.89 -12.96 -13.79
C PRO A 226 -9.61 -11.50 -13.41
N GLN A 227 -8.67 -10.88 -14.11
CA GLN A 227 -8.48 -9.44 -14.03
C GLN A 227 -9.77 -8.74 -14.47
N PRO A 228 -10.26 -7.76 -13.70
CA PRO A 228 -11.42 -6.98 -14.10
C PRO A 228 -11.13 -6.17 -15.37
N PRO A 229 -12.16 -5.79 -16.13
CA PRO A 229 -12.00 -4.99 -17.33
C PRO A 229 -11.41 -3.59 -17.00
N PRO A 230 -10.76 -2.92 -17.97
CA PRO A 230 -10.06 -1.65 -17.73
C PRO A 230 -10.93 -0.52 -17.13
N GLU A 231 -12.23 -0.53 -17.40
CA GLU A 231 -13.21 0.44 -16.92
C GLU A 231 -13.61 0.23 -15.44
N TYR A 232 -13.30 -0.92 -14.86
CA TYR A 232 -13.66 -1.24 -13.47
C TYR A 232 -13.05 -0.24 -12.48
N GLY A 233 -11.75 0.00 -12.56
CA GLY A 233 -11.07 0.93 -11.65
C GLY A 233 -11.63 2.37 -11.75
N PRO A 234 -11.72 2.97 -12.94
CA PRO A 234 -12.38 4.26 -13.14
C PRO A 234 -13.81 4.32 -12.61
N LEU A 235 -14.62 3.27 -12.81
CA LEU A 235 -15.99 3.20 -12.33
C LEU A 235 -16.04 3.22 -10.79
N ILE A 236 -15.23 2.42 -10.13
CA ILE A 236 -15.16 2.37 -8.65
C ILE A 236 -14.67 3.72 -8.10
N ALA A 237 -13.63 4.30 -8.69
CA ALA A 237 -13.11 5.60 -8.27
C ALA A 237 -14.19 6.71 -8.41
N ALA A 238 -14.93 6.73 -9.51
CA ALA A 238 -16.03 7.67 -9.74
C ALA A 238 -17.17 7.48 -8.70
N LYS A 239 -17.57 6.24 -8.41
CA LYS A 239 -18.57 5.95 -7.36
C LYS A 239 -18.10 6.44 -6.00
N LEU A 240 -16.85 6.11 -5.63
CA LEU A 240 -16.29 6.45 -4.32
C LEU A 240 -16.13 7.98 -4.17
N SER A 241 -15.77 8.70 -5.24
CA SER A 241 -15.67 10.16 -5.21
C SER A 241 -16.99 10.88 -4.94
N GLY A 242 -18.13 10.26 -5.24
CA GLY A 242 -19.46 10.75 -4.86
C GLY A 242 -19.85 10.46 -3.41
N LEU A 243 -19.04 9.72 -2.66
CA LEU A 243 -19.34 9.25 -1.30
C LEU A 243 -18.40 9.81 -0.22
N THR A 244 -17.44 10.66 -0.59
CA THR A 244 -16.50 11.30 0.34
C THR A 244 -16.13 12.69 -0.13
N SER A 245 -15.77 13.56 0.80
CA SER A 245 -15.20 14.88 0.53
C SER A 245 -13.71 14.83 0.17
N LYS A 246 -13.05 13.69 0.40
CA LYS A 246 -11.62 13.52 0.15
C LYS A 246 -11.33 13.23 -1.32
N PRO A 247 -10.17 13.65 -1.85
CA PRO A 247 -9.72 13.26 -3.19
C PRO A 247 -9.69 11.74 -3.36
N VAL A 248 -10.22 11.22 -4.47
CA VAL A 248 -10.14 9.80 -4.81
C VAL A 248 -9.28 9.65 -6.05
N CYS A 249 -8.21 8.88 -5.93
CA CYS A 249 -7.23 8.67 -6.98
C CYS A 249 -7.26 7.23 -7.48
N LEU A 250 -7.01 7.02 -8.77
CA LEU A 250 -6.85 5.69 -9.33
C LEU A 250 -5.36 5.33 -9.36
N ALA A 251 -4.96 4.35 -8.56
CA ALA A 251 -3.61 3.81 -8.57
C ALA A 251 -3.56 2.51 -9.40
N GLY A 252 -2.43 2.23 -10.06
CA GLY A 252 -2.19 0.90 -10.62
C GLY A 252 -2.51 0.66 -12.10
N ASN A 253 -3.13 1.56 -12.86
CA ASN A 253 -3.33 1.31 -14.29
C ASN A 253 -2.09 1.66 -15.12
N GLY A 254 -1.47 0.60 -15.67
CA GLY A 254 -0.19 0.61 -16.41
C GLY A 254 -0.14 1.36 -17.75
N LYS A 255 -1.01 2.35 -18.00
CA LYS A 255 -0.83 3.25 -19.12
C LYS A 255 -0.03 4.46 -18.69
N SER A 256 1.10 4.68 -19.36
CA SER A 256 2.05 5.73 -19.07
C SER A 256 1.40 7.11 -19.03
N VAL A 257 1.90 7.93 -18.13
CA VAL A 257 1.60 9.36 -17.94
C VAL A 257 1.69 10.18 -19.24
N ALA A 258 2.41 9.72 -20.26
CA ALA A 258 2.63 10.38 -21.53
C ALA A 258 1.35 10.50 -22.41
N GLU A 259 0.34 9.65 -22.20
CA GLU A 259 -0.84 9.62 -23.09
C GLU A 259 -2.03 10.48 -22.64
N ARG A 260 -1.99 11.12 -21.46
CA ARG A 260 -3.13 11.85 -20.89
C ARG A 260 -2.85 13.21 -20.24
N GLY A 261 -1.79 13.91 -20.61
CA GLY A 261 -1.53 15.28 -20.13
C GLY A 261 -1.45 15.44 -18.61
N VAL A 262 -0.71 14.58 -17.92
CA VAL A 262 -0.76 14.39 -16.48
C VAL A 262 0.32 15.16 -15.73
N ALA A 263 -0.06 15.75 -14.61
CA ALA A 263 0.84 16.35 -13.63
C ALA A 263 1.77 15.31 -12.97
N ALA A 264 2.85 15.80 -12.41
CA ALA A 264 4.10 15.15 -12.02
C ALA A 264 4.07 13.87 -11.14
N HIS A 265 2.93 13.25 -10.79
CA HIS A 265 2.89 12.13 -9.82
C HIS A 265 2.09 10.89 -10.24
N GLY A 266 1.71 10.76 -11.52
CA GLY A 266 1.11 9.52 -12.04
C GLY A 266 -0.24 9.09 -11.45
N ARG A 267 -0.93 9.97 -10.73
CA ARG A 267 -2.25 9.73 -10.13
C ARG A 267 -3.33 10.48 -10.89
N ILE A 268 -4.46 9.81 -11.17
CA ILE A 268 -5.69 10.44 -11.65
C ILE A 268 -6.62 10.56 -10.46
N CYS A 269 -6.98 11.78 -10.06
CA CYS A 269 -7.89 12.04 -8.96
C CYS A 269 -9.28 12.46 -9.49
N TYR A 270 -10.32 12.02 -8.82
CA TYR A 270 -11.71 12.34 -9.08
C TYR A 270 -12.22 13.27 -7.97
N ASN A 271 -12.78 14.42 -8.31
CA ASN A 271 -13.42 15.33 -7.36
C ASN A 271 -14.93 15.15 -7.42
N GLY A 272 -15.56 14.91 -6.26
CA GLY A 272 -17.02 14.81 -6.14
C GLY A 272 -17.72 16.12 -6.48
N GLY A 273 -18.53 16.09 -7.54
CA GLY A 273 -19.45 17.15 -7.94
C GLY A 273 -20.35 16.64 -9.04
N MET A 274 -21.69 16.80 -8.93
CA MET A 274 -22.62 16.48 -10.00
C MET A 274 -22.40 17.44 -11.17
N GLY A 275 -21.64 17.01 -12.15
CA GLY A 275 -21.37 17.73 -13.40
C GLY A 275 -20.05 17.32 -13.98
N ASN A 276 -20.08 16.73 -15.15
CA ASN A 276 -18.97 16.30 -16.03
C ASN A 276 -17.67 15.93 -15.30
N VAL A 277 -17.28 14.68 -15.47
CA VAL A 277 -15.98 14.16 -14.99
C VAL A 277 -14.85 14.97 -15.64
N GLU A 278 -14.50 16.10 -15.04
CA GLU A 278 -13.27 16.80 -15.35
C GLU A 278 -12.13 16.09 -14.60
N GLU A 279 -11.24 15.46 -15.35
CA GLU A 279 -9.97 14.97 -14.85
C GLU A 279 -9.14 16.18 -14.36
N ARG A 280 -9.27 16.53 -13.09
CA ARG A 280 -8.37 17.51 -12.47
C ARG A 280 -7.20 16.79 -11.84
N LEU A 281 -6.04 17.18 -12.26
CA LEU A 281 -4.75 16.76 -11.72
C LEU A 281 -4.64 17.21 -10.27
N CYS A 282 -4.65 16.26 -9.34
CA CYS A 282 -4.36 16.52 -7.94
C CYS A 282 -2.84 16.61 -7.74
N GLY A 283 -2.30 17.82 -7.69
CA GLY A 283 -0.95 18.08 -7.22
C GLY A 283 -0.92 17.99 -5.69
N LEU A 284 -0.48 16.88 -5.15
CA LEU A 284 0.01 16.83 -3.76
C LEU A 284 1.50 17.19 -3.81
N PHE A 285 1.82 18.40 -3.37
CA PHE A 285 3.18 18.86 -3.13
C PHE A 285 3.74 18.26 -1.84
#